data_430a01a422a531755f71fdcccf6c93ac
#
_entry.id   430a01a422a531755f71fdcccf6c93ac
#
_cell.length_a   1.000
_cell.length_b   1.000
_cell.length_c   1.000
_cell.angle_alpha   90.00
_cell.angle_beta   90.00
_cell.angle_gamma   90.00
#
_symmetry.space_group_name_H-M   'P 1'
#
loop_
_entity.id
_entity.type
_entity.pdbx_description
1 polymer ?
#
loop_
_entity_poly.entity_id
_entity_poly.type
_entity_poly.pdbx_seq_one_letter_code
_entity_poly.pdbx_strand_id
1 'polypeptide(L)'
;MTEDELQTYVVHWLQVALPLGSVFHHSPNEGKRHVAYKMRLKKLGMAAGWPDLEIFVPETGWRDPADQGPIMVELKRPKGGSLSANQKDIQERLKCCGVYCVTAKRLAHVEAYLKPLLHLRGTSQADIIRQMCEA
;
A
#
# COMPACT_ATOMS: atom_id res chain seq x y z
N MET A 1 12.90 -12.81 -0.60
CA MET A 1 12.04 -11.92 0.21
C MET A 1 10.60 -12.33 0.06
N THR A 2 9.92 -12.54 1.15
CA THR A 2 8.47 -12.84 1.18
C THR A 2 7.65 -11.55 1.05
N GLU A 3 6.34 -11.68 0.82
CA GLU A 3 5.43 -10.52 0.82
C GLU A 3 5.41 -9.84 2.20
N ASP A 4 5.43 -10.62 3.28
CA ASP A 4 5.42 -10.06 4.65
C ASP A 4 6.70 -9.27 4.95
N GLU A 5 7.85 -9.76 4.50
CA GLU A 5 9.12 -9.04 4.63
C GLU A 5 9.08 -7.74 3.82
N LEU A 6 8.58 -7.78 2.60
CA LEU A 6 8.41 -6.60 1.76
C LEU A 6 7.47 -5.61 2.42
N GLN A 7 6.34 -6.07 2.97
CA GLN A 7 5.38 -5.21 3.65
C GLN A 7 6.00 -4.53 4.87
N THR A 8 6.75 -5.27 5.68
CA THR A 8 7.47 -4.70 6.82
C THR A 8 8.40 -3.59 6.38
N TYR A 9 9.13 -3.80 5.31
CA TYR A 9 10.02 -2.81 4.72
C TYR A 9 9.28 -1.54 4.28
N VAL A 10 8.19 -1.73 3.56
CA VAL A 10 7.36 -0.63 3.05
C VAL A 10 6.75 0.15 4.21
N VAL A 11 6.23 -0.53 5.23
CA VAL A 11 5.63 0.11 6.41
C VAL A 11 6.65 1.00 7.13
N HIS A 12 7.87 0.52 7.35
CA HIS A 12 8.92 1.34 7.95
C HIS A 12 9.22 2.58 7.11
N TRP A 13 9.31 2.41 5.81
CA TRP A 13 9.55 3.53 4.90
C TRP A 13 8.40 4.55 4.93
N LEU A 14 7.15 4.08 4.92
CA LEU A 14 5.98 4.96 4.99
C LEU A 14 5.99 5.82 6.26
N GLN A 15 6.38 5.23 7.40
CA GLN A 15 6.44 5.92 8.68
C GLN A 15 7.39 7.13 8.66
N VAL A 16 8.47 7.06 7.89
CA VAL A 16 9.47 8.13 7.83
C VAL A 16 9.33 9.02 6.62
N ALA A 17 8.79 8.52 5.51
CA ALA A 17 8.77 9.25 4.24
C ALA A 17 7.46 9.98 3.95
N LEU A 18 6.32 9.51 4.46
CA LEU A 18 5.04 10.16 4.20
C LEU A 18 5.01 11.56 4.80
N PRO A 19 4.31 12.52 4.15
CA PRO A 19 4.11 13.85 4.72
C PRO A 19 3.50 13.79 6.13
N LEU A 20 3.86 14.74 6.99
CA LEU A 20 3.30 14.81 8.34
C LEU A 20 1.78 14.86 8.31
N GLY A 21 1.13 14.14 9.23
CA GLY A 21 -0.32 14.05 9.29
C GLY A 21 -0.91 12.94 8.44
N SER A 22 -0.09 12.23 7.67
CA SER A 22 -0.55 11.06 6.91
C SER A 22 -0.90 9.90 7.81
N VAL A 23 -1.88 9.10 7.39
CA VAL A 23 -2.30 7.89 8.07
C VAL A 23 -2.29 6.75 7.08
N PHE A 24 -1.82 5.58 7.49
CA PHE A 24 -1.93 4.40 6.65
C PHE A 24 -2.38 3.20 7.47
N HIS A 25 -2.98 2.24 6.81
CA HIS A 25 -3.60 1.08 7.44
C HIS A 25 -3.37 -0.17 6.60
N HIS A 26 -3.11 -1.28 7.27
CA HIS A 26 -3.05 -2.59 6.63
C HIS A 26 -4.42 -3.26 6.72
N SER A 27 -4.98 -3.60 5.57
CA SER A 27 -6.20 -4.41 5.52
C SER A 27 -5.81 -5.88 5.60
N PRO A 28 -6.28 -6.64 6.61
CA PRO A 28 -6.01 -8.07 6.67
C PRO A 28 -6.59 -8.74 5.43
N ASN A 29 -5.77 -9.53 4.74
CA ASN A 29 -6.24 -10.28 3.59
C ASN A 29 -6.94 -11.56 4.04
N GLU A 30 -7.73 -12.15 3.14
CA GLU A 30 -8.45 -13.40 3.41
C GLU A 30 -7.52 -14.59 3.58
N GLY A 31 -6.39 -14.58 2.90
CA GLY A 31 -5.28 -15.51 3.02
C GLY A 31 -5.69 -16.98 3.18
N LYS A 32 -5.06 -17.64 4.15
CA LYS A 32 -5.26 -19.07 4.46
C LYS A 32 -6.37 -19.33 5.47
N ARG A 33 -7.27 -18.38 5.67
CA ARG A 33 -8.34 -18.51 6.66
C ARG A 33 -9.37 -19.53 6.22
N HIS A 34 -10.06 -20.13 7.20
CA HIS A 34 -11.11 -21.11 6.98
C HIS A 34 -12.24 -20.53 6.11
N VAL A 35 -12.82 -21.36 5.22
CA VAL A 35 -13.86 -20.94 4.27
C VAL A 35 -15.05 -20.28 4.98
N ALA A 36 -15.51 -20.86 6.10
CA ALA A 36 -16.63 -20.29 6.86
C ALA A 36 -16.33 -18.88 7.37
N TYR A 37 -15.09 -18.63 7.80
CA TYR A 37 -14.65 -17.31 8.25
C TYR A 37 -14.59 -16.31 7.09
N LYS A 38 -14.09 -16.74 5.93
CA LYS A 38 -14.08 -15.91 4.71
C LYS A 38 -15.49 -15.53 4.29
N MET A 39 -16.43 -16.46 4.35
CA MET A 39 -17.84 -16.19 4.02
C MET A 39 -18.45 -15.18 5.00
N ARG A 40 -18.13 -15.29 6.28
CA ARG A 40 -18.57 -14.34 7.30
C ARG A 40 -18.02 -12.94 7.03
N LEU A 41 -16.74 -12.82 6.69
CA LEU A 41 -16.13 -11.53 6.35
C LEU A 41 -16.81 -10.89 5.14
N LYS A 42 -17.16 -11.69 4.12
CA LYS A 42 -17.92 -11.20 2.97
C LYS A 42 -19.28 -10.65 3.36
N LYS A 43 -20.00 -11.35 4.23
CA LYS A 43 -21.30 -10.86 4.74
C LYS A 43 -21.17 -9.56 5.51
N LEU A 44 -20.04 -9.35 6.16
CA LEU A 44 -19.75 -8.12 6.91
C LEU A 44 -19.21 -6.99 6.03
N GLY A 45 -19.13 -7.20 4.71
CA GLY A 45 -18.77 -6.17 3.75
C GLY A 45 -17.33 -6.20 3.24
N MET A 46 -16.58 -7.23 3.59
CA MET A 46 -15.21 -7.37 3.07
C MET A 46 -15.22 -7.74 1.60
N ALA A 47 -14.51 -6.98 0.77
CA ALA A 47 -14.35 -7.28 -0.64
C ALA A 47 -13.13 -8.16 -0.88
N ALA A 48 -13.30 -9.24 -1.65
CA ALA A 48 -12.20 -10.11 -2.04
C ALA A 48 -11.21 -9.35 -2.91
N GLY A 49 -9.91 -9.55 -2.68
CA GLY A 49 -8.87 -8.92 -3.48
C GLY A 49 -8.56 -7.48 -3.09
N TRP A 50 -9.01 -7.02 -1.92
CA TRP A 50 -8.71 -5.68 -1.43
C TRP A 50 -7.20 -5.49 -1.26
N PRO A 51 -6.64 -4.31 -1.62
CA PRO A 51 -5.20 -4.05 -1.50
C PRO A 51 -4.67 -4.15 -0.06
N ASP A 52 -3.37 -4.42 0.08
CA ASP A 52 -2.73 -4.63 1.38
C ASP A 52 -2.70 -3.39 2.27
N LEU A 53 -2.42 -2.23 1.68
CA LEU A 53 -2.25 -0.98 2.44
C LEU A 53 -3.13 0.11 1.87
N GLU A 54 -3.70 0.90 2.77
CA GLU A 54 -4.47 2.11 2.47
C GLU A 54 -3.73 3.31 3.04
N ILE A 55 -3.51 4.34 2.22
CA ILE A 55 -2.75 5.53 2.60
C ILE A 55 -3.61 6.76 2.39
N PHE A 56 -3.66 7.61 3.41
CA PHE A 56 -4.38 8.88 3.38
C PHE A 56 -3.41 10.00 3.74
N VAL A 57 -3.29 10.99 2.87
CA VAL A 57 -2.33 12.09 3.03
C VAL A 57 -3.11 13.40 3.10
N PRO A 58 -2.79 14.29 4.08
CA PRO A 58 -3.46 15.59 4.18
C PRO A 58 -3.18 16.46 2.95
N GLU A 59 -4.07 17.40 2.69
CA GLU A 59 -3.99 18.29 1.53
C GLU A 59 -2.59 18.90 1.35
N THR A 60 -2.00 19.35 2.45
CA THR A 60 -0.67 19.98 2.44
C THR A 60 0.46 19.04 2.02
N GLY A 61 0.25 17.74 2.05
CA GLY A 61 1.24 16.74 1.64
C GLY A 61 1.24 16.45 0.14
N TRP A 62 0.25 16.93 -0.59
CA TRP A 62 0.15 16.72 -2.04
C TRP A 62 0.88 17.83 -2.79
N ARG A 63 1.62 17.45 -3.84
CA ARG A 63 2.28 18.45 -4.70
C ARG A 63 1.27 19.33 -5.40
N ASP A 64 0.16 18.73 -5.87
CA ASP A 64 -1.00 19.46 -6.37
C ASP A 64 -2.20 19.04 -5.51
N PRO A 65 -2.78 19.96 -4.71
CA PRO A 65 -3.95 19.63 -3.88
C PRO A 65 -5.15 19.10 -4.65
N ALA A 66 -5.26 19.40 -5.94
CA ALA A 66 -6.33 18.89 -6.79
C ALA A 66 -6.23 17.38 -7.01
N ASP A 67 -5.04 16.79 -6.78
CA ASP A 67 -4.82 15.37 -6.95
C ASP A 67 -5.14 14.55 -5.69
N GLN A 68 -5.53 15.19 -4.59
CA GLN A 68 -5.77 14.51 -3.31
C GLN A 68 -6.79 13.38 -3.44
N GLY A 69 -6.44 12.23 -2.93
CA GLY A 69 -7.31 11.05 -2.93
C GLY A 69 -6.69 9.89 -2.17
N PRO A 70 -7.46 8.82 -1.91
CA PRO A 70 -6.92 7.63 -1.27
C PRO A 70 -5.90 6.92 -2.16
N ILE A 71 -4.88 6.37 -1.54
CA ILE A 71 -3.84 5.59 -2.24
C ILE A 71 -3.85 4.17 -1.70
N MET A 72 -3.97 3.20 -2.59
CA MET A 72 -3.93 1.78 -2.25
C MET A 72 -2.66 1.15 -2.79
N VAL A 73 -2.01 0.33 -1.97
CA VAL A 73 -0.80 -0.38 -2.34
C VAL A 73 -1.03 -1.88 -2.21
N GLU A 74 -0.84 -2.59 -3.29
CA GLU A 74 -0.80 -4.06 -3.32
C GLU A 74 0.65 -4.51 -3.41
N LEU A 75 1.05 -5.38 -2.50
CA LEU A 75 2.43 -5.89 -2.45
C LEU A 75 2.49 -7.32 -2.95
N LYS A 76 3.45 -7.59 -3.81
CA LYS A 76 3.72 -8.92 -4.36
C LYS A 76 5.19 -9.25 -4.17
N ARG A 77 5.48 -10.51 -3.86
CA ARG A 77 6.88 -10.96 -3.74
C ARG A 77 7.63 -10.68 -5.04
N PRO A 78 8.93 -10.35 -4.96
CA PRO A 78 9.73 -9.98 -6.13
C PRO A 78 9.78 -11.04 -7.23
N LYS A 79 9.78 -12.32 -6.85
CA LYS A 79 9.79 -13.43 -7.83
C LYS A 79 8.47 -14.18 -7.82
N GLY A 80 7.83 -14.30 -8.99
CA GLY A 80 6.64 -15.11 -9.20
C GLY A 80 5.36 -14.55 -8.63
N GLY A 81 5.40 -13.39 -7.99
CA GLY A 81 4.20 -12.75 -7.48
C GLY A 81 3.39 -12.12 -8.61
N SER A 82 2.09 -12.39 -8.65
CA SER A 82 1.17 -11.82 -9.63
C SER A 82 -0.19 -11.55 -9.01
N LEU A 83 -0.93 -10.63 -9.62
CA LEU A 83 -2.28 -10.31 -9.16
C LEU A 83 -3.24 -11.44 -9.48
N SER A 84 -4.12 -11.78 -8.53
CA SER A 84 -5.26 -12.65 -8.78
C SER A 84 -6.32 -11.91 -9.62
N ALA A 85 -7.28 -12.66 -10.15
CA ALA A 85 -8.41 -12.07 -10.88
C ALA A 85 -9.20 -11.10 -10.00
N ASN A 86 -9.44 -11.46 -8.73
CA ASN A 86 -10.14 -10.58 -7.78
C ASN A 86 -9.37 -9.30 -7.51
N GLN A 87 -8.05 -9.39 -7.35
CA GLN A 87 -7.21 -8.22 -7.12
C GLN A 87 -7.21 -7.28 -8.32
N LYS A 88 -7.14 -7.80 -9.54
CA LYS A 88 -7.24 -7.01 -10.77
C LYS A 88 -8.58 -6.29 -10.86
N ASP A 89 -9.67 -7.01 -10.60
CA ASP A 89 -11.03 -6.46 -10.66
C ASP A 89 -11.21 -5.34 -9.65
N ILE A 90 -10.81 -5.56 -8.40
CA ILE A 90 -10.93 -4.54 -7.33
C ILE A 90 -10.12 -3.30 -7.68
N GLN A 91 -8.88 -3.45 -8.17
CA GLN A 91 -8.06 -2.29 -8.54
C GLN A 91 -8.70 -1.48 -9.67
N GLU A 92 -9.25 -2.13 -10.69
CA GLU A 92 -9.96 -1.45 -11.76
C GLU A 92 -11.15 -0.64 -11.23
N ARG A 93 -11.93 -1.24 -10.35
CA ARG A 93 -13.11 -0.59 -9.76
C ARG A 93 -12.72 0.56 -8.85
N LEU A 94 -11.67 0.41 -8.04
CA LEU A 94 -11.16 1.48 -7.19
C LEU A 94 -10.65 2.66 -8.02
N LYS A 95 -9.95 2.40 -9.11
CA LYS A 95 -9.49 3.45 -10.02
C LYS A 95 -10.65 4.24 -10.61
N CYS A 96 -11.74 3.56 -10.97
CA CYS A 96 -12.96 4.21 -11.44
C CYS A 96 -13.61 5.09 -10.37
N CYS A 97 -13.32 4.84 -9.10
CA CYS A 97 -13.81 5.64 -7.98
C CYS A 97 -12.84 6.77 -7.59
N GLY A 98 -11.81 7.04 -8.40
CA GLY A 98 -10.84 8.09 -8.11
C GLY A 98 -9.75 7.69 -7.11
N VAL A 99 -9.54 6.40 -6.90
CA VAL A 99 -8.53 5.87 -5.97
C VAL A 99 -7.24 5.56 -6.73
N TYR A 100 -6.11 5.99 -6.17
CA TYR A 100 -4.81 5.59 -6.71
C TYR A 100 -4.51 4.15 -6.29
N CYS A 101 -4.10 3.33 -7.24
CA CYS A 101 -3.70 1.94 -6.97
C CYS A 101 -2.34 1.65 -7.57
N VAL A 102 -1.44 1.12 -6.77
CA VAL A 102 -0.13 0.68 -7.22
C VAL A 102 0.10 -0.76 -6.79
N THR A 103 0.65 -1.56 -7.68
CA THR A 103 1.15 -2.90 -7.36
C THR A 103 2.66 -2.83 -7.35
N ALA A 104 3.26 -3.21 -6.23
CA ALA A 104 4.69 -3.09 -6.03
C ALA A 104 5.32 -4.43 -5.62
N LYS A 105 6.47 -4.72 -6.20
CA LYS A 105 7.32 -5.87 -5.87
C LYS A 105 8.56 -5.46 -5.09
N ARG A 106 8.80 -4.16 -4.99
CA ARG A 106 9.97 -3.56 -4.32
C ARG A 106 9.58 -2.22 -3.72
N LEU A 107 10.31 -1.81 -2.69
CA LEU A 107 10.15 -0.48 -2.11
C LEU A 107 10.31 0.63 -3.16
N ALA A 108 11.26 0.47 -4.07
CA ALA A 108 11.51 1.44 -5.13
C ALA A 108 10.27 1.69 -6.02
N HIS A 109 9.41 0.71 -6.21
CA HIS A 109 8.17 0.87 -6.97
C HIS A 109 7.19 1.78 -6.24
N VAL A 110 7.08 1.63 -4.91
CA VAL A 110 6.21 2.48 -4.08
C VAL A 110 6.73 3.92 -4.08
N GLU A 111 8.02 4.10 -3.85
CA GLU A 111 8.66 5.42 -3.86
C GLU A 111 8.47 6.12 -5.21
N ALA A 112 8.75 5.43 -6.31
CA ALA A 112 8.60 5.98 -7.66
C ALA A 112 7.16 6.38 -7.97
N TYR A 113 6.17 5.65 -7.44
CA TYR A 113 4.76 5.98 -7.61
C TYR A 113 4.34 7.20 -6.81
N LEU A 114 4.78 7.31 -5.56
CA LEU A 114 4.37 8.37 -4.65
C LEU A 114 5.12 9.69 -4.86
N LYS A 115 6.36 9.63 -5.30
CA LYS A 115 7.23 10.82 -5.43
C LYS A 115 6.65 11.93 -6.28
N PRO A 116 6.05 11.67 -7.47
CA PRO A 116 5.44 12.74 -8.27
C PRO A 116 4.14 13.28 -7.67
N LEU A 117 3.50 12.58 -6.75
CA LEU A 117 2.22 12.98 -6.15
C LEU A 117 2.40 13.73 -4.84
N LEU A 118 3.37 13.36 -4.02
CA LEU A 118 3.48 13.79 -2.63
C LEU A 118 4.79 14.50 -2.34
N HIS A 119 4.75 15.39 -1.35
CA HIS A 119 5.95 15.97 -0.74
C HIS A 119 6.52 14.96 0.27
N LEU A 120 7.26 13.97 -0.22
CA LEU A 120 7.89 12.98 0.65
C LEU A 120 8.97 13.64 1.51
N ARG A 121 9.06 13.21 2.76
CA ARG A 121 10.14 13.65 3.65
C ARG A 121 11.43 12.97 3.18
N GLY A 122 12.49 13.75 2.97
CA GLY A 122 13.70 13.36 2.28
C GLY A 122 14.47 12.20 2.92
N THR A 123 14.01 11.00 2.67
CA THR A 123 14.67 9.79 3.12
C THR A 123 15.05 8.95 1.91
N SER A 124 16.35 8.67 1.76
CA SER A 124 16.82 7.70 0.79
C SER A 124 16.55 6.29 1.33
N GLN A 125 16.54 5.32 0.43
CA GLN A 125 16.45 3.91 0.81
C GLN A 125 17.57 3.50 1.78
N ALA A 126 18.75 4.07 1.60
CA ALA A 126 19.89 3.83 2.50
C ALA A 126 19.62 4.35 3.92
N ASP A 127 18.98 5.51 4.05
CA ASP A 127 18.64 6.08 5.34
C ASP A 127 17.65 5.21 6.09
N ILE A 128 16.68 4.65 5.39
CA ILE A 128 15.67 3.76 5.97
C ILE A 128 16.31 2.48 6.48
N ILE A 129 17.17 1.87 5.67
CA ILE A 129 17.91 0.67 6.08
C ILE A 129 18.70 0.94 7.35
N ARG A 130 19.40 2.08 7.42
CA ARG A 130 20.15 2.49 8.60
C ARG A 130 19.25 2.62 9.82
N GLN A 131 18.10 3.29 9.69
CA GLN A 131 17.15 3.46 10.79
C GLN A 131 16.61 2.11 11.28
N MET A 132 16.33 1.18 10.38
CA MET A 132 15.89 -0.17 10.75
C MET A 132 16.96 -0.92 11.53
N CYS A 133 18.23 -0.75 11.21
CA CYS A 133 19.34 -1.38 11.91
C CYS A 133 19.61 -0.75 13.28
N GLU A 134 19.27 0.52 13.47
CA GLU A 134 19.48 1.26 14.72
C GLU A 134 18.31 1.12 15.69
N ALA A 135 17.19 0.61 15.22
CA ALA A 135 15.96 0.52 16.03
C ALA A 135 16.00 -0.63 17.07
#